data_f4b51a093160480f3bc574b8943d3a3b
#
_entry.id   f4b51a093160480f3bc574b8943d3a3b
#
_cell.length_a   1.000
_cell.length_b   1.000
_cell.length_c   1.000
_cell.angle_alpha   90.00
_cell.angle_beta   90.00
_cell.angle_gamma   90.00
#
_symmetry.space_group_name_H-M   'P 1'
#
loop_
_entity.id
_entity.type
_entity.pdbx_description
1 polymer ?
#
loop_
_entity_poly.entity_id
_entity_poly.type
_entity_poly.pdbx_seq_one_letter_code
_entity_poly.pdbx_strand_id
1 'polypeptide(L)'
;MILVPTSRFCIHRWEAQMFHENGQLHDPFRVPPFPREMGGMYAKAFPGVVPQGYVGRDQAELACRNAGFRLCTAEEWQSACRGPKAAMFPYGTNHRVEGRCNTHKFPDSEHLVLYLYPEAKWTTQEMNDPRINQFPDGLATTGHYVQCTNAYGVFDMVGNLQEWVADLVEDGKREGNAIALGDHYMGQGKNFEGCEARNVAHDYHPDEPSRNQRDYSTGFRCCADPRSF
;
A
#
# COMPACT_ATOMS: atom_id res chain seq x y z
N MET A 1 -15.65 -0.99 6.07
CA MET A 1 -14.62 -1.86 6.69
C MET A 1 -15.17 -3.27 6.87
N ILE A 2 -14.29 -4.24 7.08
CA ILE A 2 -14.62 -5.66 7.35
C ILE A 2 -14.04 -6.02 8.70
N LEU A 3 -14.80 -6.77 9.50
CA LEU A 3 -14.31 -7.38 10.73
C LEU A 3 -13.43 -8.61 10.37
N VAL A 4 -12.23 -8.68 10.93
CA VAL A 4 -11.38 -9.86 10.91
C VAL A 4 -11.61 -10.64 12.21
N PRO A 5 -12.37 -11.75 12.18
CA PRO A 5 -12.89 -12.38 13.40
C PRO A 5 -11.81 -12.96 14.31
N THR A 6 -10.73 -13.47 13.72
CA THR A 6 -9.63 -14.15 14.42
C THR A 6 -8.84 -13.21 15.32
N SER A 7 -8.67 -11.96 14.90
CA SER A 7 -7.83 -10.95 15.58
C SER A 7 -8.65 -9.77 16.11
N ARG A 8 -9.98 -9.78 15.91
CA ARG A 8 -10.94 -8.82 16.44
C ARG A 8 -10.61 -7.35 16.13
N PHE A 9 -10.33 -7.02 14.88
CA PHE A 9 -10.21 -5.66 14.38
C PHE A 9 -10.99 -5.50 13.07
N CYS A 10 -11.22 -4.27 12.66
CA CYS A 10 -11.81 -3.94 11.37
C CYS A 10 -10.75 -3.39 10.42
N ILE A 11 -10.83 -3.75 9.13
CA ILE A 11 -9.90 -3.30 8.08
C ILE A 11 -10.68 -2.78 6.87
N HIS A 12 -10.15 -1.82 6.15
CA HIS A 12 -10.66 -1.45 4.84
C HIS A 12 -10.64 -2.66 3.90
N ARG A 13 -11.77 -2.88 3.19
CA ARG A 13 -11.89 -3.98 2.23
C ARG A 13 -10.94 -3.82 1.05
N TRP A 14 -10.70 -2.59 0.63
CA TRP A 14 -9.87 -2.18 -0.49
C TRP A 14 -8.81 -1.19 -0.03
N GLU A 15 -7.80 -0.96 -0.86
CA GLU A 15 -6.82 0.11 -0.70
C GLU A 15 -7.52 1.47 -0.63
N ALA A 16 -6.91 2.42 0.06
CA ALA A 16 -7.52 3.71 0.32
C ALA A 16 -7.27 4.74 -0.79
N GLN A 17 -8.21 5.67 -0.90
CA GLN A 17 -8.07 6.97 -1.56
C GLN A 17 -8.02 8.08 -0.52
N MET A 18 -7.49 9.24 -0.91
CA MET A 18 -7.47 10.44 -0.06
C MET A 18 -8.44 11.49 -0.58
N PHE A 19 -9.13 12.14 0.35
CA PHE A 19 -10.09 13.21 0.08
C PHE A 19 -9.70 14.46 0.85
N HIS A 20 -9.86 15.64 0.21
CA HIS A 20 -9.78 16.90 0.91
C HIS A 20 -10.95 17.07 1.87
N GLU A 21 -10.81 17.95 2.86
CA GLU A 21 -11.84 18.25 3.87
C GLU A 21 -13.18 18.63 3.25
N ASN A 22 -13.17 19.31 2.09
CA ASN A 22 -14.37 19.66 1.32
C ASN A 22 -15.03 18.49 0.57
N GLY A 23 -14.49 17.27 0.70
CA GLY A 23 -14.99 16.06 0.04
C GLY A 23 -14.49 15.84 -1.38
N GLN A 24 -13.63 16.72 -1.90
CA GLN A 24 -13.02 16.54 -3.22
C GLN A 24 -11.95 15.42 -3.15
N LEU A 25 -11.96 14.53 -4.14
CA LEU A 25 -10.93 13.50 -4.30
C LEU A 25 -9.57 14.19 -4.58
N HIS A 26 -8.54 13.77 -3.83
CA HIS A 26 -7.16 14.07 -4.20
C HIS A 26 -6.77 13.21 -5.41
N ASP A 27 -6.00 13.77 -6.33
CA ASP A 27 -5.51 13.05 -7.52
C ASP A 27 -4.62 11.86 -7.07
N PRO A 28 -5.05 10.59 -7.31
CA PRO A 28 -4.32 9.42 -6.82
C PRO A 28 -2.94 9.23 -7.46
N PHE A 29 -2.66 9.94 -8.53
CA PHE A 29 -1.37 9.93 -9.23
C PHE A 29 -0.41 11.03 -8.77
N ARG A 30 -0.79 11.80 -7.74
CA ARG A 30 0.04 12.88 -7.21
C ARG A 30 0.37 12.66 -5.75
N VAL A 31 1.57 13.10 -5.40
CA VAL A 31 2.04 13.16 -4.01
C VAL A 31 1.09 14.05 -3.19
N PRO A 32 0.49 13.55 -2.09
CA PRO A 32 -0.26 14.40 -1.18
C PRO A 32 0.63 15.47 -0.52
N PRO A 33 0.06 16.57 -0.04
CA PRO A 33 0.82 17.57 0.73
C PRO A 33 1.53 16.94 1.94
N PHE A 34 2.57 17.60 2.44
CA PHE A 34 3.22 17.16 3.70
C PHE A 34 2.21 17.10 4.85
N PRO A 35 2.41 16.23 5.86
CA PRO A 35 1.45 16.05 6.96
C PRO A 35 0.99 17.37 7.60
N ARG A 36 1.91 18.33 7.81
CA ARG A 36 1.60 19.67 8.36
C ARG A 36 0.69 20.54 7.46
N GLU A 37 0.60 20.20 6.17
CA GLU A 37 -0.14 20.95 5.13
C GLU A 37 -1.41 20.22 4.70
N MET A 38 -1.59 18.96 5.15
CA MET A 38 -2.74 18.13 4.75
C MET A 38 -4.08 18.62 5.32
N GLY A 39 -4.06 19.41 6.40
CA GLY A 39 -5.30 19.85 7.06
C GLY A 39 -6.18 18.64 7.44
N GLY A 40 -7.47 18.73 7.12
CA GLY A 40 -8.46 17.68 7.35
C GLY A 40 -8.56 16.62 6.25
N MET A 41 -7.55 16.43 5.40
CA MET A 41 -7.56 15.36 4.40
C MET A 41 -7.75 14.00 5.07
N TYR A 42 -8.61 13.17 4.50
CA TYR A 42 -9.03 11.91 5.12
C TYR A 42 -9.12 10.76 4.13
N ALA A 43 -9.04 9.52 4.66
CA ALA A 43 -9.05 8.29 3.89
C ALA A 43 -10.46 7.74 3.69
N LYS A 44 -10.74 7.20 2.49
CA LYS A 44 -11.88 6.33 2.19
C LYS A 44 -11.45 5.17 1.29
N ALA A 45 -12.19 4.07 1.33
CA ALA A 45 -11.96 2.91 0.47
C ALA A 45 -13.24 2.52 -0.27
N PHE A 46 -13.15 2.40 -1.60
CA PHE A 46 -14.24 2.04 -2.49
C PHE A 46 -13.78 0.97 -3.48
N PRO A 47 -14.70 0.15 -4.03
CA PRO A 47 -14.39 -0.75 -5.13
C PRO A 47 -14.29 -0.01 -6.46
N GLY A 48 -13.47 -0.53 -7.37
CA GLY A 48 -13.42 -0.08 -8.77
C GLY A 48 -12.81 1.31 -8.99
N VAL A 49 -12.03 1.81 -8.03
CA VAL A 49 -11.39 3.13 -8.10
C VAL A 49 -9.87 3.00 -8.07
N VAL A 50 -9.16 3.97 -8.63
CA VAL A 50 -7.70 4.01 -8.51
C VAL A 50 -7.33 4.33 -7.06
N PRO A 51 -6.53 3.49 -6.38
CA PRO A 51 -6.08 3.77 -5.03
C PRO A 51 -5.05 4.90 -5.01
N GLN A 52 -4.88 5.54 -3.84
CA GLN A 52 -3.87 6.59 -3.66
C GLN A 52 -2.47 6.00 -3.72
N GLY A 53 -1.73 6.30 -4.77
CA GLY A 53 -0.28 6.08 -4.85
C GLY A 53 0.53 7.27 -4.31
N TYR A 54 1.85 7.16 -4.36
CA TYR A 54 2.79 8.26 -4.04
C TYR A 54 2.62 8.83 -2.61
N VAL A 55 2.16 8.03 -1.68
CA VAL A 55 1.86 8.44 -0.31
C VAL A 55 2.91 7.95 0.66
N GLY A 56 3.37 8.83 1.57
CA GLY A 56 4.25 8.46 2.67
C GLY A 56 3.48 7.91 3.88
N ARG A 57 4.17 7.17 4.74
CA ARG A 57 3.56 6.53 5.91
C ARG A 57 2.88 7.54 6.85
N ASP A 58 3.53 8.68 7.15
CA ASP A 58 2.95 9.67 8.06
C ASP A 58 1.74 10.40 7.44
N GLN A 59 1.71 10.56 6.10
CA GLN A 59 0.54 11.05 5.37
C GLN A 59 -0.62 10.05 5.45
N ALA A 60 -0.33 8.76 5.24
CA ALA A 60 -1.30 7.68 5.33
C ALA A 60 -1.90 7.56 6.75
N GLU A 61 -1.05 7.63 7.78
CA GLU A 61 -1.49 7.61 9.18
C GLU A 61 -2.42 8.80 9.50
N LEU A 62 -2.03 10.01 9.09
CA LEU A 62 -2.85 11.20 9.31
C LEU A 62 -4.20 11.10 8.58
N ALA A 63 -4.20 10.63 7.33
CA ALA A 63 -5.44 10.44 6.57
C ALA A 63 -6.39 9.42 7.21
N CYS A 64 -5.84 8.30 7.73
CA CYS A 64 -6.64 7.33 8.50
C CYS A 64 -7.19 7.95 9.79
N ARG A 65 -6.37 8.70 10.54
CA ARG A 65 -6.80 9.37 11.79
C ARG A 65 -7.90 10.40 11.54
N ASN A 66 -7.77 11.20 10.50
CA ASN A 66 -8.80 12.19 10.12
C ASN A 66 -10.12 11.53 9.69
N ALA A 67 -10.07 10.27 9.23
CA ALA A 67 -11.25 9.45 8.95
C ALA A 67 -11.84 8.75 10.21
N GLY A 68 -11.24 8.93 11.39
CA GLY A 68 -11.62 8.25 12.62
C GLY A 68 -11.09 6.82 12.74
N PHE A 69 -10.04 6.50 12.01
CA PHE A 69 -9.38 5.19 11.94
C PHE A 69 -7.90 5.31 12.34
N ARG A 70 -7.11 4.29 12.07
CA ARG A 70 -5.64 4.26 12.22
C ARG A 70 -5.01 3.44 11.09
N LEU A 71 -3.71 3.48 10.92
CA LEU A 71 -3.02 2.46 10.13
C LEU A 71 -3.19 1.09 10.80
N CYS A 72 -3.16 0.03 10.00
CA CYS A 72 -3.08 -1.34 10.51
C CYS A 72 -1.69 -1.57 11.12
N THR A 73 -1.59 -2.37 12.18
CA THR A 73 -0.29 -2.94 12.56
C THR A 73 0.14 -3.99 11.52
N ALA A 74 1.43 -4.32 11.49
CA ALA A 74 1.95 -5.35 10.61
C ALA A 74 1.27 -6.71 10.87
N GLU A 75 1.03 -7.05 12.14
CA GLU A 75 0.33 -8.28 12.54
C GLU A 75 -1.13 -8.29 12.05
N GLU A 76 -1.86 -7.19 12.23
CA GLU A 76 -3.23 -7.06 11.73
C GLU A 76 -3.29 -7.19 10.22
N TRP A 77 -2.42 -6.46 9.52
CA TRP A 77 -2.34 -6.49 8.07
C TRP A 77 -2.06 -7.91 7.57
N GLN A 78 -1.05 -8.58 8.12
CA GLN A 78 -0.69 -9.95 7.75
C GLN A 78 -1.79 -10.95 8.09
N SER A 79 -2.43 -10.82 9.26
CA SER A 79 -3.57 -11.66 9.65
C SER A 79 -4.73 -11.52 8.66
N ALA A 80 -5.05 -10.29 8.25
CA ALA A 80 -6.07 -10.02 7.24
C ALA A 80 -5.69 -10.60 5.86
N CYS A 81 -4.44 -10.45 5.45
CA CYS A 81 -3.93 -10.96 4.17
C CYS A 81 -3.99 -12.50 4.09
N ARG A 82 -3.47 -13.19 5.10
CA ARG A 82 -3.41 -14.66 5.16
C ARG A 82 -4.78 -15.32 5.25
N GLY A 83 -5.78 -14.58 5.72
CA GLY A 83 -7.14 -15.07 5.88
C GLY A 83 -7.27 -16.24 6.86
N PRO A 84 -8.43 -16.90 6.93
CA PRO A 84 -8.70 -17.95 7.92
C PRO A 84 -7.86 -19.23 7.70
N LYS A 85 -7.23 -19.39 6.54
CA LYS A 85 -6.34 -20.52 6.24
C LYS A 85 -4.90 -20.28 6.64
N ALA A 86 -4.56 -19.06 7.11
CA ALA A 86 -3.19 -18.63 7.41
C ALA A 86 -2.20 -18.93 6.26
N ALA A 87 -2.66 -18.79 5.01
CA ALA A 87 -1.89 -19.09 3.83
C ALA A 87 -0.94 -17.94 3.46
N MET A 88 0.11 -18.23 2.69
CA MET A 88 1.06 -17.22 2.22
C MET A 88 0.40 -16.22 1.25
N PHE A 89 -0.62 -16.65 0.49
CA PHE A 89 -1.35 -15.80 -0.46
C PHE A 89 -2.83 -15.68 -0.07
N PRO A 90 -3.47 -14.51 -0.32
CA PRO A 90 -4.83 -14.25 0.12
C PRO A 90 -5.84 -15.26 -0.42
N TYR A 91 -5.64 -15.78 -1.60
CA TYR A 91 -6.50 -16.80 -2.21
C TYR A 91 -6.32 -18.22 -1.64
N GLY A 92 -5.59 -18.37 -0.52
CA GLY A 92 -5.55 -19.58 0.30
C GLY A 92 -4.57 -20.65 -0.16
N THR A 93 -3.48 -20.27 -0.84
CA THR A 93 -2.36 -21.15 -1.21
C THR A 93 -1.03 -20.65 -0.63
N ASN A 94 -0.03 -21.53 -0.57
CA ASN A 94 1.34 -21.19 -0.16
C ASN A 94 2.28 -21.03 -1.36
N HIS A 95 1.74 -20.91 -2.56
CA HIS A 95 2.47 -20.63 -3.78
C HIS A 95 1.71 -19.60 -4.62
N ARG A 96 2.45 -18.82 -5.35
CA ARG A 96 1.89 -17.83 -6.28
C ARG A 96 1.11 -18.52 -7.39
N VAL A 97 -0.05 -17.95 -7.71
CA VAL A 97 -0.83 -18.30 -8.90
C VAL A 97 -0.90 -17.07 -9.79
N GLU A 98 -0.27 -17.17 -10.96
CA GLU A 98 -0.17 -16.06 -11.90
C GLU A 98 -1.56 -15.52 -12.29
N GLY A 99 -1.65 -14.20 -12.45
CA GLY A 99 -2.86 -13.49 -12.83
C GLY A 99 -3.94 -13.38 -11.75
N ARG A 100 -3.77 -13.97 -10.56
CA ARG A 100 -4.73 -13.80 -9.47
C ARG A 100 -4.64 -12.44 -8.78
N CYS A 101 -3.42 -11.92 -8.61
CA CYS A 101 -3.15 -10.59 -8.07
C CYS A 101 -2.37 -9.77 -9.07
N ASN A 102 -2.38 -8.46 -8.90
CA ASN A 102 -1.61 -7.52 -9.72
C ASN A 102 -0.15 -7.49 -9.28
N THR A 103 0.63 -8.48 -9.71
CA THR A 103 2.05 -8.65 -9.37
C THR A 103 2.86 -9.01 -10.60
N HIS A 104 4.16 -8.73 -10.60
CA HIS A 104 5.12 -9.20 -11.59
C HIS A 104 4.75 -8.83 -13.05
N LYS A 105 4.20 -7.63 -13.22
CA LYS A 105 3.72 -7.19 -14.54
C LYS A 105 4.82 -6.91 -15.53
N PHE A 106 5.98 -6.49 -15.03
CA PHE A 106 7.10 -6.09 -15.85
C PHE A 106 8.37 -6.84 -15.43
N PRO A 107 9.16 -7.38 -16.37
CA PRO A 107 10.51 -7.85 -16.09
C PRO A 107 11.37 -6.72 -15.51
N ASP A 108 12.41 -7.05 -14.73
CA ASP A 108 13.34 -6.05 -14.18
C ASP A 108 13.95 -5.13 -15.25
N SER A 109 14.18 -5.68 -16.46
CA SER A 109 14.70 -4.93 -17.61
C SER A 109 13.69 -3.96 -18.26
N GLU A 110 12.42 -4.10 -17.92
CA GLU A 110 11.31 -3.31 -18.47
C GLU A 110 10.65 -2.45 -17.40
N HIS A 111 11.39 -2.10 -16.36
CA HIS A 111 10.86 -1.27 -15.28
C HIS A 111 10.39 0.08 -15.82
N LEU A 112 9.14 0.49 -15.46
CA LEU A 112 8.51 1.70 -16.03
C LEU A 112 9.28 2.99 -15.77
N VAL A 113 10.04 3.08 -14.69
CA VAL A 113 10.95 4.23 -14.45
C VAL A 113 12.01 4.27 -15.54
N LEU A 114 12.62 3.13 -15.92
CA LEU A 114 13.62 3.06 -16.98
C LEU A 114 13.03 3.33 -18.37
N TYR A 115 11.76 3.00 -18.57
CA TYR A 115 11.06 3.36 -19.81
C TYR A 115 10.89 4.87 -19.97
N LEU A 116 10.55 5.57 -18.88
CA LEU A 116 10.41 7.03 -18.88
C LEU A 116 11.76 7.76 -18.82
N TYR A 117 12.72 7.15 -18.14
CA TYR A 117 14.06 7.70 -17.86
C TYR A 117 15.12 6.63 -18.13
N PRO A 118 15.58 6.44 -19.38
CA PRO A 118 16.54 5.38 -19.74
C PRO A 118 17.85 5.41 -18.93
N GLU A 119 18.24 6.59 -18.43
CA GLU A 119 19.41 6.80 -17.57
C GLU A 119 19.01 7.15 -16.13
N ALA A 120 17.92 6.53 -15.63
CA ALA A 120 17.37 6.82 -14.32
C ALA A 120 18.41 6.72 -13.22
N LYS A 121 18.46 7.74 -12.36
CA LYS A 121 19.25 7.77 -11.14
C LYS A 121 18.43 7.41 -9.91
N TRP A 122 17.17 7.01 -10.12
CA TRP A 122 16.20 6.64 -9.07
C TRP A 122 16.00 7.75 -8.05
N THR A 123 15.99 8.98 -8.53
CA THR A 123 15.71 10.16 -7.69
C THR A 123 14.26 10.18 -7.24
N THR A 124 14.00 10.90 -6.16
CA THR A 124 12.61 11.13 -5.69
C THR A 124 11.73 11.71 -6.80
N GLN A 125 12.25 12.58 -7.66
CA GLN A 125 11.50 13.14 -8.78
C GLN A 125 11.11 12.08 -9.81
N GLU A 126 12.05 11.21 -10.20
CA GLU A 126 11.79 10.13 -11.17
C GLU A 126 10.80 9.10 -10.59
N MET A 127 10.97 8.72 -9.31
CA MET A 127 10.12 7.76 -8.63
C MET A 127 8.69 8.28 -8.34
N ASN A 128 8.50 9.60 -8.35
CA ASN A 128 7.21 10.24 -8.13
C ASN A 128 6.59 10.82 -9.42
N ASP A 129 7.06 10.39 -10.59
CA ASP A 129 6.44 10.79 -11.86
C ASP A 129 5.03 10.17 -11.96
N PRO A 130 3.98 11.00 -12.07
CA PRO A 130 2.60 10.50 -12.12
C PRO A 130 2.30 9.59 -13.31
N ARG A 131 3.11 9.64 -14.37
CA ARG A 131 2.95 8.79 -15.55
C ARG A 131 3.21 7.31 -15.26
N ILE A 132 4.01 6.98 -14.23
CA ILE A 132 4.34 5.58 -13.89
C ILE A 132 3.07 4.80 -13.59
N ASN A 133 2.21 5.31 -12.69
CA ASN A 133 0.96 4.64 -12.30
C ASN A 133 -0.18 4.80 -13.33
N GLN A 134 0.05 5.55 -14.41
CA GLN A 134 -0.90 5.69 -15.53
C GLN A 134 -0.53 4.81 -16.73
N PHE A 135 0.53 4.03 -16.62
CA PHE A 135 0.93 3.10 -17.68
C PHE A 135 -0.12 1.98 -17.83
N PRO A 136 -0.45 1.58 -19.07
CA PRO A 136 -1.30 0.42 -19.32
C PRO A 136 -0.77 -0.82 -18.58
N ASP A 137 -1.68 -1.61 -18.02
CA ASP A 137 -1.36 -2.84 -17.27
C ASP A 137 -0.51 -2.63 -16.00
N GLY A 138 -0.29 -1.38 -15.57
CA GLY A 138 0.37 -1.03 -14.31
C GLY A 138 -0.57 -1.08 -13.11
N LEU A 139 -0.73 0.06 -12.44
CA LEU A 139 -1.64 0.18 -11.29
C LEU A 139 -3.09 -0.08 -11.72
N ALA A 140 -3.75 -1.02 -11.03
CA ALA A 140 -5.14 -1.39 -11.30
C ALA A 140 -6.09 -0.67 -10.34
N THR A 141 -7.37 -0.59 -10.73
CA THR A 141 -8.43 -0.18 -9.81
C THR A 141 -8.67 -1.23 -8.73
N THR A 142 -9.06 -0.80 -7.56
CA THR A 142 -9.32 -1.65 -6.38
C THR A 142 -10.34 -2.75 -6.69
N GLY A 143 -10.00 -4.01 -6.36
CA GLY A 143 -10.84 -5.17 -6.62
C GLY A 143 -10.92 -5.61 -8.09
N HIS A 144 -10.11 -5.02 -8.98
CA HIS A 144 -10.03 -5.46 -10.39
C HIS A 144 -9.63 -6.93 -10.49
N TYR A 145 -8.67 -7.34 -9.68
CA TYR A 145 -8.25 -8.73 -9.56
C TYR A 145 -9.17 -9.47 -8.59
N VAL A 146 -10.36 -9.83 -9.06
CA VAL A 146 -11.43 -10.44 -8.25
C VAL A 146 -11.02 -11.70 -7.49
N GLN A 147 -9.95 -12.36 -7.91
CA GLN A 147 -9.39 -13.53 -7.23
C GLN A 147 -8.30 -13.17 -6.20
N CYS A 148 -7.83 -11.92 -6.16
CA CYS A 148 -6.88 -11.43 -5.16
C CYS A 148 -7.60 -11.09 -3.85
N THR A 149 -8.24 -12.09 -3.26
CA THR A 149 -9.05 -11.94 -2.06
C THR A 149 -9.06 -13.23 -1.24
N ASN A 150 -9.50 -13.14 -0.02
CA ASN A 150 -9.70 -14.28 0.88
C ASN A 150 -11.14 -14.37 1.40
N ALA A 151 -11.40 -15.37 2.25
CA ALA A 151 -12.74 -15.59 2.82
C ALA A 151 -13.23 -14.46 3.74
N TYR A 152 -12.35 -13.57 4.20
CA TYR A 152 -12.79 -12.34 4.89
C TYR A 152 -13.31 -11.28 3.90
N GLY A 153 -13.00 -11.42 2.61
CA GLY A 153 -13.40 -10.48 1.56
C GLY A 153 -12.56 -9.21 1.55
N VAL A 154 -11.29 -9.29 1.96
CA VAL A 154 -10.28 -8.23 1.78
C VAL A 154 -9.60 -8.42 0.44
N PHE A 155 -9.45 -7.36 -0.33
CA PHE A 155 -8.91 -7.40 -1.70
C PHE A 155 -7.53 -6.73 -1.77
N ASP A 156 -6.77 -7.12 -2.79
CA ASP A 156 -5.53 -6.49 -3.23
C ASP A 156 -4.44 -6.40 -2.14
N MET A 157 -4.47 -7.36 -1.17
CA MET A 157 -3.46 -7.42 -0.09
C MET A 157 -2.07 -7.85 -0.59
N VAL A 158 -1.96 -8.32 -1.83
CA VAL A 158 -0.70 -8.71 -2.47
C VAL A 158 -0.66 -8.10 -3.85
N GLY A 159 0.39 -7.33 -4.12
CA GLY A 159 0.50 -6.57 -5.37
C GLY A 159 -0.34 -5.30 -5.37
N ASN A 160 -0.55 -4.74 -6.52
CA ASN A 160 -1.11 -3.42 -6.77
C ASN A 160 -0.24 -2.33 -6.14
N LEU A 161 -0.47 -1.91 -4.91
CA LEU A 161 0.42 -1.07 -4.12
C LEU A 161 0.90 -1.81 -2.87
N GLN A 162 2.18 -1.67 -2.53
CA GLN A 162 2.63 -2.03 -1.18
C GLN A 162 2.05 -1.04 -0.17
N GLU A 163 1.69 -1.52 1.01
CA GLU A 163 0.90 -0.74 1.93
C GLU A 163 1.63 -0.43 3.23
N TRP A 164 1.65 0.86 3.59
CA TRP A 164 2.21 1.31 4.86
C TRP A 164 1.45 0.73 6.05
N VAL A 165 2.21 0.29 7.05
CA VAL A 165 1.69 -0.14 8.35
C VAL A 165 2.12 0.82 9.46
N ALA A 166 1.50 0.68 10.63
CA ALA A 166 1.78 1.52 11.80
C ALA A 166 3.18 1.29 12.37
N ASP A 167 3.68 0.04 12.23
CA ASP A 167 4.95 -0.37 12.79
C ASP A 167 6.13 0.31 12.10
N LEU A 168 7.18 0.47 12.88
CA LEU A 168 8.48 0.94 12.43
C LEU A 168 9.51 -0.16 12.71
N VAL A 169 10.67 -0.06 12.10
CA VAL A 169 11.80 -0.94 12.41
C VAL A 169 12.27 -0.65 13.83
N GLU A 170 12.32 -1.69 14.68
CA GLU A 170 12.58 -1.52 16.12
C GLU A 170 14.08 -1.48 16.45
N ASP A 171 14.93 -2.05 15.59
CA ASP A 171 16.36 -2.16 15.89
C ASP A 171 17.25 -2.12 14.63
N GLY A 172 18.55 -1.91 14.86
CA GLY A 172 19.58 -1.96 13.84
C GLY A 172 19.77 -0.66 13.04
N LYS A 173 20.42 -0.77 11.88
CA LYS A 173 20.81 0.39 11.06
C LYS A 173 19.63 1.18 10.48
N ARG A 174 18.43 0.60 10.51
CA ARG A 174 17.20 1.18 9.96
C ARG A 174 16.14 1.41 11.03
N GLU A 175 16.55 1.51 12.29
CA GLU A 175 15.64 1.82 13.40
C GLU A 175 14.82 3.08 13.11
N GLY A 176 13.52 3.00 13.34
CA GLY A 176 12.57 4.09 13.07
C GLY A 176 12.13 4.23 11.63
N ASN A 177 12.67 3.42 10.68
CA ASN A 177 12.21 3.43 9.30
C ASN A 177 10.82 2.80 9.17
N ALA A 178 10.04 3.31 8.24
CA ALA A 178 8.70 2.80 7.94
C ALA A 178 8.73 1.42 7.27
N ILE A 179 7.67 0.66 7.47
CA ILE A 179 7.49 -0.68 6.91
C ILE A 179 6.28 -0.66 5.98
N ALA A 180 6.45 -1.20 4.77
CA ALA A 180 5.36 -1.50 3.85
C ALA A 180 5.27 -3.00 3.58
N LEU A 181 4.05 -3.51 3.40
CA LEU A 181 3.76 -4.93 3.20
C LEU A 181 3.04 -5.17 1.87
N GLY A 182 3.08 -6.41 1.36
CA GLY A 182 2.24 -6.88 0.27
C GLY A 182 2.85 -6.80 -1.13
N ASP A 183 4.04 -6.22 -1.29
CA ASP A 183 4.65 -5.97 -2.59
C ASP A 183 3.79 -5.05 -3.49
N HIS A 184 4.19 -4.77 -4.71
CA HIS A 184 3.47 -3.91 -5.65
C HIS A 184 3.41 -4.53 -7.07
N TYR A 185 2.70 -3.89 -8.01
CA TYR A 185 2.45 -4.45 -9.34
C TYR A 185 3.73 -4.73 -10.16
N MET A 186 4.83 -4.00 -9.94
CA MET A 186 6.15 -4.27 -10.53
C MET A 186 7.04 -5.14 -9.64
N GLY A 187 6.60 -5.52 -8.45
CA GLY A 187 7.39 -6.28 -7.49
C GLY A 187 7.78 -7.65 -8.03
N GLN A 188 9.00 -8.08 -7.74
CA GLN A 188 9.59 -9.32 -8.25
C GLN A 188 9.69 -10.42 -7.18
N GLY A 189 9.07 -10.21 -6.01
CA GLY A 189 9.11 -11.19 -4.92
C GLY A 189 10.50 -11.43 -4.32
N LYS A 190 11.43 -10.48 -4.50
CA LYS A 190 12.84 -10.66 -4.06
C LYS A 190 13.01 -10.68 -2.54
N ASN A 191 12.11 -10.02 -1.81
CA ASN A 191 12.16 -9.90 -0.35
C ASN A 191 10.91 -10.55 0.26
N PHE A 192 10.84 -11.87 0.22
CA PHE A 192 9.65 -12.63 0.56
C PHE A 192 8.52 -12.48 -0.48
N GLU A 193 7.51 -13.33 -0.38
CA GLU A 193 6.38 -13.35 -1.31
C GLU A 193 5.04 -13.24 -0.56
N GLY A 194 4.02 -12.80 -1.28
CA GLY A 194 2.65 -12.81 -0.78
C GLY A 194 2.48 -11.94 0.47
N CYS A 195 1.79 -12.46 1.46
CA CYS A 195 1.52 -11.77 2.73
C CYS A 195 2.76 -11.60 3.63
N GLU A 196 3.89 -12.24 3.26
CA GLU A 196 5.18 -12.09 3.94
C GLU A 196 6.05 -10.99 3.29
N ALA A 197 5.67 -10.51 2.11
CA ALA A 197 6.42 -9.47 1.41
C ALA A 197 6.52 -8.24 2.31
N ARG A 198 7.77 -7.82 2.58
CA ARG A 198 8.08 -6.70 3.46
C ARG A 198 9.18 -5.86 2.87
N ASN A 199 8.90 -4.58 2.74
CA ASN A 199 9.85 -3.56 2.36
C ASN A 199 10.05 -2.58 3.53
N VAL A 200 11.29 -2.17 3.72
CA VAL A 200 11.66 -1.15 4.70
C VAL A 200 12.04 0.10 3.92
N ALA A 201 11.43 1.21 4.30
CA ALA A 201 11.71 2.50 3.68
C ALA A 201 13.21 2.82 3.69
N HIS A 202 13.67 3.40 2.60
CA HIS A 202 15.05 3.83 2.42
C HIS A 202 15.14 5.34 2.60
N ASP A 203 16.26 5.81 3.13
CA ASP A 203 16.57 7.22 3.17
C ASP A 203 17.03 7.67 1.78
N TYR A 204 16.10 8.10 0.93
CA TYR A 204 16.42 8.68 -0.38
C TYR A 204 16.91 10.13 -0.27
N HIS A 205 16.58 10.80 0.82
CA HIS A 205 16.99 12.17 1.10
C HIS A 205 17.57 12.27 2.50
N PRO A 206 18.77 12.86 2.67
CA PRO A 206 19.36 13.07 3.98
C PRO A 206 18.54 14.02 4.88
N ASP A 207 17.66 14.83 4.28
CA ASP A 207 16.85 15.84 4.96
C ASP A 207 15.40 15.41 5.22
N GLU A 208 14.97 14.24 4.70
CA GLU A 208 13.63 13.71 4.94
C GLU A 208 13.69 12.39 5.73
N PRO A 209 12.93 12.26 6.82
CA PRO A 209 12.80 10.98 7.51
C PRO A 209 12.30 9.88 6.58
N SER A 210 12.83 8.67 6.68
CA SER A 210 12.41 7.51 5.88
C SER A 210 10.91 7.22 5.97
N ARG A 211 10.22 7.69 7.04
CA ARG A 211 8.76 7.63 7.17
C ARG A 211 8.00 8.46 6.14
N ASN A 212 8.68 9.38 5.47
CA ASN A 212 8.11 10.20 4.39
C ASN A 212 8.51 9.69 2.99
N GLN A 213 9.22 8.55 2.92
CA GLN A 213 9.44 7.90 1.63
C GLN A 213 8.09 7.68 0.96
N ARG A 214 8.01 8.08 -0.30
CA ARG A 214 6.83 7.96 -1.15
C ARG A 214 7.28 7.78 -2.58
N ASP A 215 6.61 6.92 -3.28
CA ASP A 215 6.85 6.69 -4.70
C ASP A 215 5.65 6.00 -5.35
N TYR A 216 5.77 5.68 -6.63
CA TYR A 216 4.74 5.01 -7.42
C TYR A 216 4.23 3.69 -6.81
N SER A 217 5.03 3.03 -5.99
CA SER A 217 4.73 1.69 -5.44
C SER A 217 3.97 1.71 -4.12
N THR A 218 3.88 2.87 -3.46
CA THR A 218 3.38 2.98 -2.07
C THR A 218 1.93 3.42 -2.00
N GLY A 219 1.16 2.71 -1.20
CA GLY A 219 -0.24 2.99 -0.88
C GLY A 219 -0.54 2.69 0.59
N PHE A 220 -1.81 2.54 0.94
CA PHE A 220 -2.21 2.22 2.31
C PHE A 220 -3.66 1.75 2.41
N ARG A 221 -4.00 1.20 3.56
CA ARG A 221 -5.38 1.00 4.05
C ARG A 221 -5.48 1.28 5.53
N CYS A 222 -6.70 1.55 6.03
CA CYS A 222 -6.92 1.83 7.43
C CYS A 222 -7.52 0.63 8.15
N CYS A 223 -7.20 0.54 9.45
CA CYS A 223 -7.79 -0.35 10.42
C CYS A 223 -8.53 0.42 11.50
N ALA A 224 -9.38 -0.26 12.24
CA ALA A 224 -10.06 0.26 13.42
C ALA A 224 -10.27 -0.85 14.44
N ASP A 225 -10.33 -0.48 15.69
CA ASP A 225 -10.75 -1.40 16.74
C ASP A 225 -12.25 -1.69 16.59
N PRO A 226 -12.69 -2.91 16.90
CA PRO A 226 -14.11 -3.24 16.81
C PRO A 226 -14.85 -2.35 17.79
N ARG A 227 -15.78 -1.55 17.28
CA ARG A 227 -16.73 -0.89 18.15
C ARG A 227 -17.64 -1.99 18.71
N SER A 228 -17.84 -2.00 20.01
CA SER A 228 -18.92 -2.77 20.61
C SER A 228 -20.25 -2.22 20.03
N PHE A 229 -20.82 -2.97 19.10
CA PHE A 229 -22.12 -2.70 18.52
C PHE A 229 -23.21 -3.07 19.53
#